data_e517437bc16c314759095c1f2466d19c
#
_entry.id   e517437bc16c314759095c1f2466d19c
#
_cell.length_a   1.000
_cell.length_b   1.000
_cell.length_c   1.000
_cell.angle_alpha   90.00
_cell.angle_beta   90.00
_cell.angle_gamma   90.00
#
_symmetry.space_group_name_H-M   'P 1'
#
loop_
_entity.id
_entity.type
_entity.pdbx_description
1 polymer ?
#
loop_
_entity_poly.entity_id
_entity_poly.type
_entity_poly.pdbx_seq_one_letter_code
_entity_poly.pdbx_strand_id
1 'polypeptide(L)'
;FSKAFTYYHSSIAVAKEMAKQLGEKTGLFDADFTNDPNDLSAENLKNYDAVYLNNSTSIEKGLTTEKMREEFIEYVKNGGGIVAIHAATDGGWPGYTEMIGGNFDGHPWGHEGTYCLCNEDSTHPVVSGIFGGKQSFEINDELYQYKDFDRDKVRVLLSIDMSKFENHRGGRKREDNDYAMAWVKSFGKGKIFVSSPGHNHHIYWNKDILKMWYQGFRFVLGELEVDTESIPKPSFSLPPAAGEQDPIVRFKSPEESQKTFKVQPGYSLELVADNPMVTEPTVCVWDGNGRMYVAEWRTYMQDIKGTGTDDPVSQVVRLEDTDGDGIMDHKTVFAKDLLLPRMILPLLDSVLIAESN
;
A
#
# COMPACT_ATOMS: atom_id res chain seq x y z
N PHE A 1 10.27 -8.52 19.68
CA PHE A 1 9.65 -9.85 19.78
C PHE A 1 8.94 -10.21 18.48
N SER A 2 9.16 -11.43 17.93
CA SER A 2 8.73 -11.78 16.56
C SER A 2 8.21 -13.23 16.48
N LYS A 3 7.42 -13.66 17.45
CA LYS A 3 6.86 -15.02 17.46
C LYS A 3 5.46 -15.03 16.85
N ALA A 4 5.29 -15.79 15.75
CA ALA A 4 3.99 -16.11 15.20
C ALA A 4 3.53 -17.47 15.76
N PHE A 5 2.42 -17.48 16.48
CA PHE A 5 1.84 -18.70 17.04
C PHE A 5 0.71 -19.27 16.19
N THR A 6 0.23 -18.50 15.21
CA THR A 6 -0.79 -18.91 14.25
C THR A 6 -0.28 -18.71 12.83
N TYR A 7 -0.54 -17.59 12.21
CA TYR A 7 -0.11 -17.30 10.85
C TYR A 7 1.27 -16.63 10.84
N TYR A 8 2.20 -17.17 10.04
CA TYR A 8 3.54 -16.60 9.88
C TYR A 8 3.58 -15.61 8.72
N HIS A 9 3.92 -14.36 9.03
CA HIS A 9 4.13 -13.33 8.03
C HIS A 9 5.58 -13.36 7.51
N SER A 10 5.75 -13.53 6.21
CA SER A 10 7.08 -13.53 5.58
C SER A 10 7.83 -12.20 5.75
N SER A 11 7.10 -11.12 6.01
CA SER A 11 7.67 -9.78 6.28
C SER A 11 8.38 -9.66 7.63
N ILE A 12 8.28 -10.62 8.54
CA ILE A 12 8.99 -10.60 9.84
C ILE A 12 10.49 -10.36 9.67
N ALA A 13 11.12 -11.00 8.68
CA ALA A 13 12.56 -10.84 8.42
C ALA A 13 12.91 -9.42 7.97
N VAL A 14 12.13 -8.86 7.05
CA VAL A 14 12.32 -7.48 6.56
C VAL A 14 12.04 -6.46 7.66
N ALA A 15 11.04 -6.71 8.49
CA ALA A 15 10.70 -5.87 9.63
C ALA A 15 11.80 -5.82 10.70
N LYS A 16 12.50 -6.95 10.94
CA LYS A 16 13.68 -6.98 11.80
C LYS A 16 14.82 -6.15 11.22
N GLU A 17 15.10 -6.32 9.92
CA GLU A 17 16.14 -5.54 9.24
C GLU A 17 15.82 -4.05 9.24
N MET A 18 14.57 -3.68 9.00
CA MET A 18 14.12 -2.28 9.11
C MET A 18 14.38 -1.72 10.50
N ALA A 19 13.96 -2.41 11.57
CA ALA A 19 14.15 -1.93 12.94
C ALA A 19 15.64 -1.80 13.28
N LYS A 20 16.47 -2.78 12.91
CA LYS A 20 17.92 -2.71 13.08
C LYS A 20 18.53 -1.48 12.40
N GLN A 21 18.24 -1.30 11.09
CA GLN A 21 18.76 -0.16 10.35
C GLN A 21 18.24 1.18 10.87
N LEU A 22 16.99 1.21 11.33
CA LEU A 22 16.41 2.43 11.89
C LEU A 22 17.16 2.85 13.16
N GLY A 23 17.39 1.93 14.09
CA GLY A 23 18.17 2.18 15.30
C GLY A 23 19.60 2.61 14.99
N GLU A 24 20.33 1.84 14.17
CA GLU A 24 21.72 2.12 13.79
C GLU A 24 21.89 3.48 13.08
N LYS A 25 21.02 3.81 12.13
CA LYS A 25 21.13 5.05 11.34
C LYS A 25 20.70 6.29 12.10
N THR A 26 19.79 6.17 13.04
CA THR A 26 19.26 7.31 13.79
C THR A 26 19.90 7.50 15.17
N GLY A 27 20.52 6.43 15.70
CA GLY A 27 21.01 6.40 17.09
C GLY A 27 19.89 6.47 18.12
N LEU A 28 18.65 6.20 17.73
CA LEU A 28 17.49 6.35 18.60
C LEU A 28 17.39 5.21 19.63
N PHE A 29 17.73 3.99 19.23
CA PHE A 29 17.68 2.80 20.08
C PHE A 29 18.62 1.70 19.58
N ASP A 30 19.00 0.82 20.50
CA ASP A 30 19.57 -0.49 20.21
C ASP A 30 18.46 -1.55 20.31
N ALA A 31 18.47 -2.55 19.44
CA ALA A 31 17.43 -3.55 19.38
C ALA A 31 17.97 -4.98 19.58
N ASP A 32 17.45 -5.67 20.58
CA ASP A 32 17.62 -7.11 20.76
C ASP A 32 16.44 -7.85 20.11
N PHE A 33 16.71 -8.95 19.43
CA PHE A 33 15.70 -9.71 18.72
C PHE A 33 15.48 -11.09 19.37
N THR A 34 14.23 -11.35 19.73
CA THR A 34 13.83 -12.64 20.28
C THR A 34 12.54 -13.17 19.67
N ASN A 35 12.35 -14.48 19.76
CA ASN A 35 11.09 -15.18 19.52
C ASN A 35 10.72 -16.10 20.71
N ASP A 36 11.44 -15.98 21.83
CA ASP A 36 11.13 -16.72 23.05
C ASP A 36 10.15 -15.91 23.92
N PRO A 37 8.94 -16.44 24.22
CA PRO A 37 8.00 -15.75 25.10
C PRO A 37 8.49 -15.55 26.54
N ASN A 38 9.46 -16.33 26.99
CA ASN A 38 10.05 -16.16 28.33
C ASN A 38 10.83 -14.85 28.46
N ASP A 39 11.29 -14.29 27.35
CA ASP A 39 11.95 -12.98 27.32
C ASP A 39 10.98 -11.82 27.57
N LEU A 40 9.67 -12.07 27.54
CA LEU A 40 8.64 -11.12 27.96
C LEU A 40 8.30 -11.20 29.46
N SER A 41 9.14 -11.85 30.25
CA SER A 41 9.02 -11.88 31.72
C SER A 41 9.38 -10.54 32.35
N ALA A 42 8.77 -10.24 33.50
CA ALA A 42 9.06 -9.00 34.27
C ALA A 42 10.56 -8.85 34.57
N GLU A 43 11.26 -9.97 34.85
CA GLU A 43 12.69 -9.95 35.14
C GLU A 43 13.53 -9.48 33.94
N ASN A 44 13.17 -9.89 32.75
CA ASN A 44 13.89 -9.48 31.55
C ASN A 44 13.46 -8.09 31.06
N LEU A 45 12.15 -7.81 31.06
CA LEU A 45 11.59 -6.56 30.55
C LEU A 45 12.04 -5.31 31.29
N LYS A 46 12.46 -5.41 32.56
CA LYS A 46 13.04 -4.27 33.30
C LYS A 46 14.30 -3.68 32.66
N ASN A 47 14.94 -4.42 31.75
CA ASN A 47 16.14 -3.98 31.04
C ASN A 47 15.82 -3.26 29.72
N TYR A 48 14.55 -3.11 29.35
CA TYR A 48 14.11 -2.57 28.09
C TYR A 48 13.13 -1.42 28.28
N ASP A 49 13.28 -0.35 27.50
CA ASP A 49 12.37 0.80 27.51
C ASP A 49 11.08 0.49 26.75
N ALA A 50 11.16 -0.37 25.71
CA ALA A 50 10.01 -0.72 24.88
C ALA A 50 10.08 -2.15 24.32
N VAL A 51 8.92 -2.68 23.94
CA VAL A 51 8.77 -3.91 23.17
C VAL A 51 8.22 -3.59 21.78
N TYR A 52 8.98 -3.93 20.75
CA TYR A 52 8.51 -3.94 19.38
C TYR A 52 7.86 -5.31 19.07
N LEU A 53 6.55 -5.34 18.94
CA LEU A 53 5.77 -6.51 18.55
C LEU A 53 5.71 -6.57 17.01
N ASN A 54 6.63 -7.32 16.45
CA ASN A 54 6.82 -7.44 15.00
C ASN A 54 5.99 -8.60 14.44
N ASN A 55 4.79 -8.32 13.93
CA ASN A 55 3.90 -9.34 13.35
C ASN A 55 3.70 -10.57 14.26
N SER A 56 3.63 -10.34 15.57
CA SER A 56 3.48 -11.41 16.58
C SER A 56 2.01 -11.79 16.68
N THR A 57 1.62 -12.92 16.09
CA THR A 57 0.24 -13.42 16.16
C THR A 57 -0.03 -14.22 17.42
N SER A 58 -1.23 -14.09 18.00
CA SER A 58 -1.72 -14.92 19.11
C SER A 58 -0.75 -15.00 20.30
N ILE A 59 -0.26 -13.86 20.76
CA ILE A 59 0.75 -13.75 21.83
C ILE A 59 0.31 -14.47 23.13
N GLU A 60 -1.00 -14.63 23.37
CA GLU A 60 -1.56 -15.36 24.48
C GLU A 60 -1.14 -16.84 24.53
N LYS A 61 -0.75 -17.41 23.40
CA LYS A 61 -0.25 -18.78 23.31
C LYS A 61 1.20 -18.92 23.82
N GLY A 62 1.91 -17.80 23.88
CA GLY A 62 3.24 -17.73 24.49
C GLY A 62 3.18 -17.34 25.96
N LEU A 63 2.37 -16.35 26.29
CA LEU A 63 2.11 -15.94 27.66
C LEU A 63 0.98 -16.79 28.27
N THR A 64 1.32 -18.04 28.58
CA THR A 64 0.34 -19.10 28.86
C THR A 64 -0.29 -19.02 30.24
N THR A 65 0.35 -18.37 31.20
CA THR A 65 -0.17 -18.22 32.56
C THR A 65 -0.73 -16.83 32.78
N GLU A 66 -1.69 -16.72 33.69
CA GLU A 66 -2.24 -15.43 34.10
C GLU A 66 -1.15 -14.50 34.64
N LYS A 67 -0.24 -15.04 35.46
CA LYS A 67 0.91 -14.30 35.99
C LYS A 67 1.75 -13.67 34.87
N MET A 68 2.11 -14.42 33.81
CA MET A 68 2.89 -13.87 32.68
C MET A 68 2.15 -12.73 31.96
N ARG A 69 0.84 -12.86 31.83
CA ARG A 69 -0.02 -11.84 31.20
C ARG A 69 -0.12 -10.59 32.06
N GLU A 70 -0.29 -10.75 33.35
CA GLU A 70 -0.31 -9.64 34.31
C GLU A 70 1.05 -8.92 34.34
N GLU A 71 2.15 -9.65 34.43
CA GLU A 71 3.50 -9.09 34.42
C GLU A 71 3.76 -8.26 33.16
N PHE A 72 3.33 -8.73 31.98
CA PHE A 72 3.47 -7.99 30.72
C PHE A 72 2.62 -6.71 30.73
N ILE A 73 1.38 -6.77 31.21
CA ILE A 73 0.50 -5.59 31.34
C ILE A 73 1.08 -4.61 32.35
N GLU A 74 1.57 -5.07 33.49
CA GLU A 74 2.17 -4.22 34.53
C GLU A 74 3.47 -3.55 34.05
N TYR A 75 4.29 -4.22 33.22
CA TYR A 75 5.44 -3.59 32.59
C TYR A 75 5.00 -2.33 31.81
N VAL A 76 3.96 -2.43 31.00
CA VAL A 76 3.47 -1.29 30.21
C VAL A 76 2.85 -0.22 31.12
N LYS A 77 2.00 -0.59 32.07
CA LYS A 77 1.40 0.36 33.03
C LYS A 77 2.45 1.16 33.81
N ASN A 78 3.59 0.55 34.09
CA ASN A 78 4.70 1.18 34.81
C ASN A 78 5.63 2.03 33.94
N GLY A 79 5.38 2.13 32.63
CA GLY A 79 6.09 3.03 31.73
C GLY A 79 6.76 2.35 30.55
N GLY A 80 6.72 1.03 30.45
CA GLY A 80 7.22 0.32 29.28
C GLY A 80 6.43 0.67 28.01
N GLY A 81 7.14 0.83 26.90
CA GLY A 81 6.54 1.21 25.62
C GLY A 81 6.16 0.02 24.75
N ILE A 82 5.15 0.19 23.89
CA ILE A 82 4.77 -0.81 22.87
C ILE A 82 4.73 -0.20 21.48
N VAL A 83 5.45 -0.78 20.55
CA VAL A 83 5.25 -0.58 19.12
C VAL A 83 4.66 -1.86 18.53
N ALA A 84 3.41 -1.80 18.10
CA ALA A 84 2.68 -2.96 17.56
C ALA A 84 2.44 -2.77 16.06
N ILE A 85 3.02 -3.64 15.24
CA ILE A 85 2.88 -3.58 13.78
C ILE A 85 2.08 -4.78 13.29
N HIS A 86 1.06 -4.46 12.49
CA HIS A 86 0.22 -5.38 11.72
C HIS A 86 -0.35 -6.52 12.60
N ALA A 87 0.14 -7.73 12.43
CA ALA A 87 -0.36 -8.91 13.11
C ALA A 87 -0.10 -8.93 14.64
N ALA A 88 0.58 -7.94 15.18
CA ALA A 88 0.66 -7.75 16.62
C ALA A 88 -0.71 -7.48 17.27
N THR A 89 -1.72 -7.13 16.48
CA THR A 89 -3.11 -6.97 16.93
C THR A 89 -3.95 -8.25 16.80
N ASP A 90 -3.36 -9.35 16.29
CA ASP A 90 -4.05 -10.63 16.11
C ASP A 90 -3.90 -11.51 17.35
N GLY A 91 -5.00 -11.68 18.07
CA GLY A 91 -5.07 -12.48 19.29
C GLY A 91 -4.95 -11.65 20.56
N GLY A 92 -4.59 -12.32 21.63
CA GLY A 92 -4.47 -11.73 22.95
C GLY A 92 -5.59 -12.14 23.91
N TRP A 93 -5.69 -11.43 25.00
CA TRP A 93 -6.71 -11.57 26.04
C TRP A 93 -7.31 -10.19 26.34
N PRO A 94 -8.40 -10.09 27.10
CA PRO A 94 -9.07 -8.80 27.30
C PRO A 94 -8.14 -7.67 27.76
N GLY A 95 -7.21 -7.93 28.68
CA GLY A 95 -6.23 -6.92 29.12
C GLY A 95 -5.25 -6.50 28.02
N TYR A 96 -4.84 -7.42 27.15
CA TYR A 96 -4.01 -7.09 25.99
C TYR A 96 -4.78 -6.26 24.95
N THR A 97 -6.02 -6.65 24.66
CA THR A 97 -6.88 -5.91 23.74
C THR A 97 -7.16 -4.49 24.24
N GLU A 98 -7.42 -4.35 25.54
CA GLU A 98 -7.58 -3.03 26.18
C GLU A 98 -6.29 -2.20 26.05
N MET A 99 -5.13 -2.81 26.29
CA MET A 99 -3.83 -2.15 26.17
C MET A 99 -3.57 -1.70 24.73
N ILE A 100 -3.68 -2.59 23.75
CA ILE A 100 -3.41 -2.30 22.32
C ILE A 100 -4.48 -1.37 21.72
N GLY A 101 -5.73 -1.49 22.12
CA GLY A 101 -6.84 -0.65 21.66
C GLY A 101 -7.73 -1.27 20.58
N GLY A 102 -7.52 -2.52 20.19
CA GLY A 102 -8.35 -3.26 19.24
C GLY A 102 -7.81 -4.66 18.99
N ASN A 103 -8.67 -5.56 18.51
CA ASN A 103 -8.29 -6.93 18.18
C ASN A 103 -8.65 -7.23 16.73
N PHE A 104 -7.76 -7.89 16.01
CA PHE A 104 -7.95 -8.31 14.61
C PHE A 104 -9.29 -9.03 14.41
N ASP A 105 -10.02 -8.64 13.37
CA ASP A 105 -11.31 -9.23 13.01
C ASP A 105 -11.46 -9.48 11.50
N GLY A 106 -10.34 -9.71 10.83
CA GLY A 106 -10.28 -9.97 9.40
C GLY A 106 -9.59 -8.86 8.60
N HIS A 107 -9.31 -9.17 7.36
CA HIS A 107 -8.62 -8.30 6.40
C HIS A 107 -9.41 -8.17 5.09
N PRO A 108 -10.54 -7.44 5.08
CA PRO A 108 -11.33 -7.24 3.86
C PRO A 108 -10.54 -6.51 2.77
N TRP A 109 -9.44 -5.86 3.10
CA TRP A 109 -8.50 -5.20 2.21
C TRP A 109 -7.23 -6.05 2.10
N GLY A 110 -7.21 -6.97 1.13
CA GLY A 110 -6.13 -7.94 0.94
C GLY A 110 -4.83 -7.32 0.43
N HIS A 111 -3.75 -8.08 0.54
CA HIS A 111 -2.37 -7.63 0.31
C HIS A 111 -2.03 -7.20 -1.14
N GLU A 112 -2.82 -7.60 -2.12
CA GLU A 112 -2.60 -7.24 -3.53
C GLU A 112 -3.17 -5.87 -3.90
N GLY A 113 -4.05 -5.32 -3.07
CA GLY A 113 -4.78 -4.08 -3.36
C GLY A 113 -4.02 -2.81 -3.00
N THR A 114 -4.35 -1.72 -3.69
CA THR A 114 -3.97 -0.36 -3.31
C THR A 114 -5.18 0.31 -2.69
N TYR A 115 -4.99 0.89 -1.51
CA TYR A 115 -6.06 1.46 -0.71
C TYR A 115 -5.76 2.88 -0.29
N CYS A 116 -6.81 3.70 -0.25
CA CYS A 116 -6.69 5.09 0.15
C CYS A 116 -6.86 5.22 1.66
N LEU A 117 -5.89 5.84 2.31
CA LEU A 117 -5.94 6.18 3.73
C LEU A 117 -6.14 7.68 3.93
N CYS A 118 -6.88 8.03 4.98
CA CYS A 118 -6.98 9.39 5.50
C CYS A 118 -5.96 9.63 6.59
N ASN A 119 -5.26 10.77 6.54
CA ASN A 119 -4.54 11.32 7.65
C ASN A 119 -5.53 12.16 8.48
N GLU A 120 -5.99 11.61 9.61
CA GLU A 120 -7.04 12.23 10.42
C GLU A 120 -6.55 13.41 11.25
N ASP A 121 -5.26 13.45 11.53
CA ASP A 121 -4.64 14.47 12.38
C ASP A 121 -3.30 14.92 11.80
N SER A 122 -3.35 15.65 10.71
CA SER A 122 -2.16 16.10 9.95
C SER A 122 -1.19 16.96 10.75
N THR A 123 -1.62 17.49 11.90
CA THR A 123 -0.80 18.30 12.80
C THR A 123 -0.16 17.49 13.93
N HIS A 124 -0.62 16.26 14.16
CA HIS A 124 -0.08 15.41 15.21
C HIS A 124 1.38 15.03 14.91
N PRO A 125 2.30 15.15 15.87
CA PRO A 125 3.74 14.99 15.63
C PRO A 125 4.17 13.68 14.99
N VAL A 126 3.41 12.60 15.19
CA VAL A 126 3.71 11.26 14.58
C VAL A 126 3.47 11.25 13.07
N VAL A 127 2.57 12.08 12.54
CA VAL A 127 2.20 12.11 11.12
C VAL A 127 2.40 13.47 10.45
N SER A 128 2.79 14.50 11.21
CA SER A 128 2.97 15.85 10.72
C SER A 128 4.11 15.93 9.68
N GLY A 129 3.84 16.61 8.57
CA GLY A 129 4.81 16.76 7.48
C GLY A 129 5.10 15.45 6.71
N ILE A 130 4.33 14.40 6.96
CA ILE A 130 4.39 13.12 6.27
C ILE A 130 3.27 13.05 5.22
N PHE A 131 3.33 12.08 4.30
CA PHE A 131 2.35 11.90 3.21
C PHE A 131 2.19 13.13 2.31
N GLY A 132 3.26 13.93 2.17
CA GLY A 132 3.25 15.15 1.36
C GLY A 132 2.28 16.22 1.86
N GLY A 133 1.90 16.20 3.13
CA GLY A 133 0.87 17.07 3.72
C GLY A 133 -0.54 16.82 3.20
N LYS A 134 -0.76 15.71 2.49
CA LYS A 134 -2.08 15.35 1.97
C LYS A 134 -2.97 14.80 3.06
N GLN A 135 -4.25 15.14 3.00
CA GLN A 135 -5.29 14.57 3.85
C GLN A 135 -5.58 13.10 3.50
N SER A 136 -5.35 12.70 2.26
CA SER A 136 -5.62 11.34 1.76
C SER A 136 -4.48 10.91 0.83
N PHE A 137 -4.04 9.66 0.95
CA PHE A 137 -2.93 9.08 0.19
C PHE A 137 -3.15 7.58 -0.02
N GLU A 138 -2.45 6.99 -0.97
CA GLU A 138 -2.57 5.57 -1.32
C GLU A 138 -1.39 4.75 -0.79
N ILE A 139 -1.70 3.53 -0.33
CA ILE A 139 -0.71 2.51 -0.02
C ILE A 139 -1.13 1.16 -0.61
N ASN A 140 -0.15 0.32 -0.94
CA ASN A 140 -0.37 -1.08 -1.30
C ASN A 140 0.07 -1.96 -0.15
N ASP A 141 -0.88 -2.45 0.62
CA ASP A 141 -0.65 -3.36 1.74
C ASP A 141 -1.94 -4.07 2.16
N GLU A 142 -1.84 -5.14 2.95
CA GLU A 142 -3.00 -5.72 3.63
C GLU A 142 -3.41 -4.87 4.81
N LEU A 143 -4.70 -4.59 4.92
CA LEU A 143 -5.24 -3.76 5.98
C LEU A 143 -6.29 -4.52 6.80
N TYR A 144 -6.23 -4.34 8.11
CA TYR A 144 -7.06 -5.02 9.08
C TYR A 144 -8.31 -4.23 9.45
N GLN A 145 -9.39 -4.93 9.74
CA GLN A 145 -10.46 -4.40 10.58
C GLN A 145 -10.35 -4.95 11.99
N TYR A 146 -10.93 -4.23 12.95
CA TYR A 146 -10.79 -4.53 14.37
C TYR A 146 -12.15 -4.68 15.04
N LYS A 147 -12.30 -5.71 15.87
CA LYS A 147 -13.31 -5.79 16.92
C LYS A 147 -12.74 -5.23 18.24
N ASP A 148 -13.61 -4.98 19.18
CA ASP A 148 -13.26 -4.43 20.50
C ASP A 148 -12.44 -3.12 20.38
N PHE A 149 -12.63 -2.41 19.27
CA PHE A 149 -12.02 -1.11 19.01
C PHE A 149 -13.00 0.00 19.42
N ASP A 150 -12.53 0.89 20.27
CA ASP A 150 -13.26 2.03 20.77
C ASP A 150 -12.43 3.30 20.50
N ARG A 151 -12.93 4.13 19.58
CA ARG A 151 -12.26 5.37 19.17
C ARG A 151 -12.02 6.32 20.33
N ASP A 152 -12.92 6.34 21.31
CA ASP A 152 -12.82 7.24 22.48
C ASP A 152 -11.68 6.88 23.43
N LYS A 153 -11.03 5.72 23.22
CA LYS A 153 -9.91 5.24 24.03
C LYS A 153 -8.54 5.32 23.33
N VAL A 154 -8.49 5.86 22.11
CA VAL A 154 -7.27 5.97 21.32
C VAL A 154 -7.23 7.29 20.54
N ARG A 155 -6.06 7.79 20.21
CA ARG A 155 -5.89 8.88 19.24
C ARG A 155 -5.65 8.29 17.88
N VAL A 156 -6.66 8.28 17.02
CA VAL A 156 -6.53 7.79 15.65
C VAL A 156 -5.73 8.79 14.81
N LEU A 157 -4.72 8.28 14.11
CA LEU A 157 -3.86 9.05 13.22
C LEU A 157 -4.21 8.81 11.75
N LEU A 158 -4.42 7.53 11.39
CA LEU A 158 -4.80 7.11 10.05
C LEU A 158 -6.06 6.24 10.10
N SER A 159 -6.91 6.39 9.11
CA SER A 159 -8.04 5.49 8.85
C SER A 159 -8.20 5.21 7.36
N ILE A 160 -9.05 4.23 7.01
CA ILE A 160 -9.41 4.01 5.60
C ILE A 160 -10.35 5.11 5.13
N ASP A 161 -10.07 5.66 3.95
CA ASP A 161 -10.98 6.58 3.25
C ASP A 161 -12.12 5.80 2.59
N MET A 162 -13.17 5.55 3.36
CA MET A 162 -14.32 4.78 2.90
C MET A 162 -15.08 5.44 1.75
N SER A 163 -14.89 6.73 1.51
CA SER A 163 -15.55 7.44 0.41
C SER A 163 -15.03 7.05 -0.98
N LYS A 164 -13.81 6.46 -1.01
CA LYS A 164 -13.16 6.01 -2.25
C LYS A 164 -13.37 4.53 -2.56
N PHE A 165 -14.23 3.87 -1.81
CA PHE A 165 -14.40 2.42 -1.87
C PHE A 165 -15.86 2.01 -2.07
N GLU A 166 -16.52 2.47 -3.15
CA GLU A 166 -17.94 2.19 -3.42
C GLU A 166 -18.25 0.69 -3.65
N ASN A 167 -17.29 -0.12 -4.09
CA ASN A 167 -17.53 -1.51 -4.53
C ASN A 167 -16.62 -2.53 -3.84
N HIS A 168 -16.53 -2.50 -2.49
CA HIS A 168 -15.57 -3.40 -1.86
C HIS A 168 -16.13 -4.77 -1.52
N ARG A 169 -15.18 -5.73 -1.67
CA ARG A 169 -15.32 -7.13 -1.30
C ARG A 169 -16.09 -7.27 0.01
N GLY A 170 -16.98 -8.25 0.11
CA GLY A 170 -17.67 -8.61 1.34
C GLY A 170 -16.66 -8.90 2.47
N GLY A 171 -17.11 -8.87 3.71
CA GLY A 171 -16.27 -9.16 4.88
C GLY A 171 -16.06 -8.00 5.83
N ARG A 172 -16.49 -6.78 5.47
CA ARG A 172 -16.54 -5.66 6.41
C ARG A 172 -17.61 -5.93 7.48
N LYS A 173 -17.27 -5.69 8.74
CA LYS A 173 -18.13 -6.03 9.87
C LYS A 173 -18.58 -4.82 10.68
N ARG A 174 -17.94 -3.65 10.51
CA ARG A 174 -18.30 -2.44 11.26
C ARG A 174 -19.39 -1.66 10.54
N GLU A 175 -20.48 -1.41 11.24
CA GLU A 175 -21.62 -0.64 10.73
C GLU A 175 -21.33 0.87 10.69
N ASP A 176 -20.44 1.36 11.56
CA ASP A 176 -20.04 2.76 11.65
C ASP A 176 -19.00 3.18 10.56
N ASN A 177 -18.52 2.23 9.75
CA ASN A 177 -17.46 2.43 8.76
C ASN A 177 -16.20 3.12 9.34
N ASP A 178 -15.92 2.92 10.61
CA ASP A 178 -14.75 3.48 11.28
C ASP A 178 -13.60 2.46 11.34
N TYR A 179 -12.71 2.54 10.37
CA TYR A 179 -11.60 1.60 10.21
C TYR A 179 -10.27 2.31 10.46
N ALA A 180 -9.86 2.38 11.74
CA ALA A 180 -8.56 2.94 12.12
C ALA A 180 -7.41 2.07 11.60
N MET A 181 -6.34 2.72 11.10
CA MET A 181 -5.17 2.08 10.50
C MET A 181 -3.87 2.38 11.24
N ALA A 182 -3.83 3.46 12.01
CA ALA A 182 -2.76 3.75 12.95
C ALA A 182 -3.29 4.62 14.08
N TRP A 183 -2.80 4.37 15.29
CA TRP A 183 -3.17 5.16 16.47
C TRP A 183 -2.07 5.18 17.52
N VAL A 184 -2.16 6.17 18.41
CA VAL A 184 -1.38 6.24 19.64
C VAL A 184 -2.30 6.20 20.84
N LYS A 185 -1.76 5.77 21.97
CA LYS A 185 -2.50 5.61 23.22
C LYS A 185 -1.55 5.66 24.41
N SER A 186 -2.01 6.24 25.51
CA SER A 186 -1.43 6.04 26.84
C SER A 186 -2.11 4.88 27.55
N PHE A 187 -1.34 4.06 28.27
CA PHE A 187 -1.86 2.97 29.09
C PHE A 187 -1.10 2.93 30.43
N GLY A 188 -1.70 3.44 31.48
CA GLY A 188 -0.97 3.79 32.70
C GLY A 188 0.07 4.86 32.40
N LYS A 189 1.34 4.57 32.68
CA LYS A 189 2.48 5.43 32.31
C LYS A 189 3.10 5.06 30.97
N GLY A 190 2.69 3.92 30.38
CA GLY A 190 3.24 3.41 29.13
C GLY A 190 2.66 4.10 27.90
N LYS A 191 3.42 4.07 26.84
CA LYS A 191 3.11 4.69 25.54
C LYS A 191 2.98 3.61 24.47
N ILE A 192 1.93 3.65 23.68
CA ILE A 192 1.60 2.61 22.72
C ILE A 192 1.39 3.25 21.33
N PHE A 193 2.08 2.74 20.34
CA PHE A 193 1.87 3.06 18.95
C PHE A 193 1.48 1.79 18.19
N VAL A 194 0.41 1.86 17.40
CA VAL A 194 -0.11 0.76 16.59
C VAL A 194 -0.20 1.16 15.13
N SER A 195 0.19 0.25 14.24
CA SER A 195 0.07 0.42 12.78
C SER A 195 -0.49 -0.84 12.14
N SER A 196 -1.62 -0.74 11.44
CA SER A 196 -2.17 -1.81 10.60
C SER A 196 -1.28 -2.13 9.39
N PRO A 197 -0.76 -1.15 8.63
CA PRO A 197 0.26 -1.40 7.62
C PRO A 197 1.46 -2.17 8.19
N GLY A 198 1.93 -3.19 7.42
CA GLY A 198 3.05 -4.03 7.84
C GLY A 198 3.05 -5.46 7.29
N HIS A 199 2.15 -5.79 6.33
CA HIS A 199 2.07 -7.11 5.72
C HIS A 199 3.10 -7.31 4.61
N ASN A 200 3.13 -6.42 3.64
CA ASN A 200 3.97 -6.54 2.46
C ASN A 200 5.42 -6.14 2.75
N HIS A 201 6.37 -6.79 2.07
CA HIS A 201 7.81 -6.50 2.27
C HIS A 201 8.17 -5.06 1.92
N HIS A 202 7.62 -4.51 0.83
CA HIS A 202 7.96 -3.19 0.35
C HIS A 202 7.46 -2.05 1.25
N ILE A 203 6.43 -2.29 2.08
CA ILE A 203 5.90 -1.25 2.98
C ILE A 203 6.95 -0.81 4.01
N TYR A 204 7.87 -1.71 4.41
CA TYR A 204 8.96 -1.44 5.33
C TYR A 204 10.00 -0.46 4.76
N TRP A 205 9.99 -0.24 3.46
CA TRP A 205 10.86 0.71 2.75
C TRP A 205 10.09 1.89 2.14
N ASN A 206 8.78 1.96 2.36
CA ASN A 206 8.00 3.13 1.99
C ASN A 206 8.41 4.30 2.89
N LYS A 207 8.93 5.36 2.27
CA LYS A 207 9.55 6.48 3.00
C LYS A 207 8.62 7.19 3.98
N ASP A 208 7.32 7.26 3.67
CA ASP A 208 6.35 7.98 4.48
C ASP A 208 5.86 7.09 5.64
N ILE A 209 5.61 5.81 5.39
CA ILE A 209 5.30 4.83 6.44
C ILE A 209 6.50 4.67 7.39
N LEU A 210 7.71 4.57 6.86
CA LEU A 210 8.92 4.47 7.68
C LEU A 210 9.13 5.71 8.57
N LYS A 211 8.85 6.92 8.05
CA LYS A 211 8.87 8.14 8.85
C LYS A 211 7.83 8.12 9.96
N MET A 212 6.61 7.69 9.68
CA MET A 212 5.56 7.55 10.68
C MET A 212 5.98 6.56 11.77
N TRP A 213 6.51 5.39 11.40
CA TRP A 213 7.02 4.43 12.37
C TRP A 213 8.18 4.98 13.20
N TYR A 214 9.11 5.69 12.58
CA TYR A 214 10.19 6.38 13.30
C TYR A 214 9.66 7.34 14.36
N GLN A 215 8.66 8.15 14.03
CA GLN A 215 8.02 9.03 15.02
C GLN A 215 7.25 8.22 16.09
N GLY A 216 6.64 7.10 15.71
CA GLY A 216 6.02 6.16 16.65
C GLY A 216 7.03 5.58 17.66
N PHE A 217 8.20 5.15 17.19
CA PHE A 217 9.31 4.73 18.08
C PHE A 217 9.77 5.86 18.99
N ARG A 218 9.95 7.09 18.47
CA ARG A 218 10.32 8.25 19.30
C ARG A 218 9.29 8.54 20.39
N PHE A 219 8.00 8.47 20.05
CA PHE A 219 6.92 8.63 21.04
C PHE A 219 6.99 7.57 22.13
N VAL A 220 7.10 6.32 21.75
CA VAL A 220 7.11 5.18 22.66
C VAL A 220 8.33 5.21 23.59
N LEU A 221 9.48 5.65 23.08
CA LEU A 221 10.73 5.79 23.84
C LEU A 221 10.83 7.09 24.65
N GLY A 222 9.81 7.95 24.59
CA GLY A 222 9.79 9.21 25.34
C GLY A 222 10.55 10.36 24.73
N GLU A 223 11.07 10.20 23.50
CA GLU A 223 11.81 11.24 22.75
C GLU A 223 10.89 12.22 21.97
N LEU A 224 9.60 11.90 21.94
CA LEU A 224 8.58 12.72 21.29
C LEU A 224 7.35 12.78 22.18
N GLU A 225 7.03 13.95 22.70
CA GLU A 225 5.78 14.17 23.42
C GLU A 225 4.64 14.44 22.43
N VAL A 226 3.54 13.72 22.60
CA VAL A 226 2.34 13.85 21.78
C VAL A 226 1.09 13.79 22.63
N ASP A 227 0.01 14.37 22.15
CA ASP A 227 -1.31 14.21 22.72
C ASP A 227 -1.89 12.83 22.35
N THR A 228 -2.36 12.09 23.32
CA THR A 228 -2.98 10.76 23.15
C THR A 228 -4.48 10.78 23.42
N GLU A 229 -5.05 11.94 23.73
CA GLU A 229 -6.49 12.08 23.93
C GLU A 229 -7.22 11.82 22.60
N SER A 230 -8.36 11.14 22.69
CA SER A 230 -9.17 10.83 21.52
C SER A 230 -9.70 12.09 20.84
N ILE A 231 -9.87 12.01 19.52
CA ILE A 231 -10.60 13.03 18.76
C ILE A 231 -11.81 12.40 18.07
N PRO A 232 -12.90 13.15 17.91
CA PRO A 232 -14.01 12.72 17.07
C PRO A 232 -13.48 12.37 15.67
N LYS A 233 -14.11 11.38 15.03
CA LYS A 233 -13.78 11.09 13.63
C LYS A 233 -13.99 12.36 12.81
N PRO A 234 -12.97 12.87 12.12
CA PRO A 234 -13.12 14.03 11.28
C PRO A 234 -14.18 13.73 10.22
N SER A 235 -15.15 14.61 10.06
CA SER A 235 -15.94 14.61 8.84
C SER A 235 -14.99 15.06 7.74
N PHE A 236 -14.40 14.11 7.04
CA PHE A 236 -13.82 14.45 5.76
C PHE A 236 -14.97 14.85 4.86
N SER A 237 -15.30 16.15 4.87
CA SER A 237 -15.97 16.69 3.70
C SER A 237 -15.02 16.34 2.56
N LEU A 238 -15.44 15.43 1.71
CA LEU A 238 -14.90 15.41 0.36
C LEU A 238 -14.82 16.88 -0.05
N PRO A 239 -13.69 17.36 -0.54
CA PRO A 239 -13.70 18.64 -1.25
C PRO A 239 -14.88 18.49 -2.20
N PRO A 240 -15.87 19.41 -2.19
CA PRO A 240 -17.14 19.26 -2.91
C PRO A 240 -16.75 18.69 -4.26
N ALA A 241 -17.28 17.52 -4.59
CA ALA A 241 -16.85 16.71 -5.73
C ALA A 241 -16.68 17.71 -6.83
N ALA A 242 -15.47 17.97 -7.27
CA ALA A 242 -15.11 19.17 -8.02
C ALA A 242 -16.10 19.19 -9.17
N GLY A 243 -17.15 20.02 -9.08
CA GLY A 243 -18.52 19.88 -9.52
C GLY A 243 -18.59 18.97 -10.72
N GLU A 244 -19.18 17.77 -10.61
CA GLU A 244 -19.42 16.75 -11.63
C GLU A 244 -18.50 16.82 -12.89
N GLN A 245 -17.29 17.17 -12.71
CA GLN A 245 -16.19 16.84 -13.57
C GLN A 245 -15.47 15.73 -12.78
N ASP A 246 -16.02 14.49 -12.92
CA ASP A 246 -15.13 13.37 -13.17
C ASP A 246 -13.91 13.98 -13.84
N PRO A 247 -12.65 13.84 -13.37
CA PRO A 247 -11.57 14.06 -14.25
C PRO A 247 -11.75 12.98 -15.33
N ILE A 248 -12.63 13.26 -16.29
CA ILE A 248 -12.54 12.67 -17.60
C ILE A 248 -11.07 12.89 -17.86
N VAL A 249 -10.30 11.79 -17.79
CA VAL A 249 -8.91 11.83 -18.26
C VAL A 249 -9.07 12.28 -19.69
N ARG A 250 -9.02 13.60 -19.88
CA ARG A 250 -9.19 14.18 -21.20
C ARG A 250 -8.03 13.62 -21.98
N PHE A 251 -8.38 12.93 -23.06
CA PHE A 251 -7.37 12.51 -24.01
C PHE A 251 -6.53 13.74 -24.31
N LYS A 252 -5.25 13.66 -24.00
CA LYS A 252 -4.31 14.71 -24.37
C LYS A 252 -4.03 14.57 -25.84
N SER A 253 -3.86 15.69 -26.53
CA SER A 253 -3.29 15.62 -27.87
C SER A 253 -1.89 14.99 -27.80
N PRO A 254 -1.37 14.44 -28.90
CA PRO A 254 0.00 13.92 -28.93
C PRO A 254 1.03 14.94 -28.42
N GLU A 255 0.89 16.22 -28.78
CA GLU A 255 1.78 17.30 -28.37
C GLU A 255 1.64 17.63 -26.87
N GLU A 256 0.43 17.57 -26.33
CA GLU A 256 0.18 17.74 -24.88
C GLU A 256 0.74 16.56 -24.10
N SER A 257 0.56 15.34 -24.61
CA SER A 257 1.11 14.12 -24.02
C SER A 257 2.63 14.16 -24.00
N GLN A 258 3.27 14.49 -25.10
CA GLN A 258 4.73 14.59 -25.22
C GLN A 258 5.35 15.51 -24.15
N LYS A 259 4.70 16.63 -23.84
CA LYS A 259 5.16 17.58 -22.81
C LYS A 259 5.11 17.03 -21.38
N THR A 260 4.40 15.93 -21.14
CA THR A 260 4.29 15.31 -19.81
C THR A 260 5.43 14.35 -19.48
N PHE A 261 6.19 13.93 -20.48
CA PHE A 261 7.33 13.04 -20.28
C PHE A 261 8.55 13.81 -19.76
N LYS A 262 9.24 13.20 -18.78
CA LYS A 262 10.54 13.67 -18.30
C LYS A 262 11.63 12.87 -19.00
N VAL A 263 12.24 13.46 -20.01
CA VAL A 263 13.32 12.83 -20.78
C VAL A 263 14.66 13.16 -20.12
N GLN A 264 15.58 12.20 -20.07
CA GLN A 264 16.93 12.44 -19.55
C GLN A 264 17.73 13.37 -20.48
N PRO A 265 18.67 14.17 -19.93
CA PRO A 265 19.54 15.00 -20.75
C PRO A 265 20.27 14.20 -21.83
N GLY A 266 20.22 14.68 -23.07
CA GLY A 266 20.83 14.04 -24.24
C GLY A 266 19.90 13.10 -25.03
N TYR A 267 18.63 12.95 -24.60
CA TYR A 267 17.61 12.21 -25.33
C TYR A 267 16.46 13.15 -25.73
N SER A 268 15.83 12.86 -26.84
CA SER A 268 14.58 13.49 -27.33
C SER A 268 13.47 12.44 -27.41
N LEU A 269 12.23 12.88 -27.25
CA LEU A 269 11.04 12.08 -27.49
C LEU A 269 10.42 12.56 -28.78
N GLU A 270 10.30 11.68 -29.76
CA GLU A 270 9.77 11.97 -31.05
C GLU A 270 8.43 11.25 -31.27
N LEU A 271 7.47 11.93 -31.87
CA LEU A 271 6.19 11.37 -32.24
C LEU A 271 6.35 10.68 -33.60
N VAL A 272 6.15 9.37 -33.66
CA VAL A 272 6.28 8.59 -34.91
C VAL A 272 4.93 8.19 -35.51
N ALA A 273 3.90 8.05 -34.69
CA ALA A 273 2.52 7.78 -35.14
C ALA A 273 1.52 8.13 -34.04
N ASP A 274 0.34 8.59 -34.43
CA ASP A 274 -0.80 8.86 -33.56
C ASP A 274 -2.12 8.41 -34.21
N ASN A 275 -3.25 8.70 -33.56
CA ASN A 275 -4.57 8.45 -34.15
C ASN A 275 -4.84 9.43 -35.31
N PRO A 276 -5.29 8.98 -36.49
CA PRO A 276 -5.86 7.65 -36.79
C PRO A 276 -4.88 6.61 -37.35
N MET A 277 -3.59 6.91 -37.43
CA MET A 277 -2.61 5.95 -37.97
C MET A 277 -2.50 4.71 -37.10
N VAL A 278 -2.57 4.87 -35.77
CA VAL A 278 -2.66 3.77 -34.79
C VAL A 278 -3.85 3.97 -33.88
N THR A 279 -4.52 2.86 -33.50
CA THR A 279 -5.66 2.84 -32.57
C THR A 279 -5.43 1.76 -31.56
N GLU A 280 -5.45 2.11 -30.27
CA GLU A 280 -5.25 1.17 -29.15
C GLU A 280 -4.03 0.24 -29.32
N PRO A 281 -2.81 0.81 -29.56
CA PRO A 281 -1.62 0.03 -29.84
C PRO A 281 -1.14 -0.69 -28.57
N THR A 282 -0.76 -1.97 -28.71
CA THR A 282 -0.23 -2.79 -27.60
C THR A 282 1.20 -3.26 -27.82
N VAL A 283 1.54 -3.59 -29.04
CA VAL A 283 2.89 -4.03 -29.43
C VAL A 283 3.26 -3.33 -30.72
N CYS A 284 4.47 -2.76 -30.78
CA CYS A 284 5.04 -2.27 -32.03
C CYS A 284 6.44 -2.85 -32.24
N VAL A 285 6.74 -3.24 -33.47
CA VAL A 285 8.05 -3.76 -33.89
C VAL A 285 8.39 -3.26 -35.28
N TRP A 286 9.68 -3.12 -35.57
CA TRP A 286 10.17 -2.74 -36.90
C TRP A 286 10.80 -3.93 -37.60
N ASP A 287 10.62 -4.00 -38.91
CA ASP A 287 11.39 -4.91 -39.76
C ASP A 287 12.71 -4.29 -40.21
N GLY A 288 13.51 -5.07 -40.92
CA GLY A 288 14.80 -4.64 -41.43
C GLY A 288 14.73 -3.54 -42.52
N ASN A 289 13.54 -3.20 -43.01
CA ASN A 289 13.32 -2.16 -44.02
C ASN A 289 12.73 -0.86 -43.41
N GLY A 290 12.63 -0.79 -42.04
CA GLY A 290 12.09 0.38 -41.35
C GLY A 290 10.56 0.46 -41.31
N ARG A 291 9.85 -0.60 -41.70
CA ARG A 291 8.38 -0.63 -41.63
C ARG A 291 7.98 -1.06 -40.20
N MET A 292 7.01 -0.35 -39.63
CA MET A 292 6.51 -0.60 -38.26
C MET A 292 5.25 -1.46 -38.31
N TYR A 293 5.24 -2.58 -37.59
CA TYR A 293 4.07 -3.42 -37.40
C TYR A 293 3.49 -3.16 -36.00
N VAL A 294 2.19 -2.87 -35.94
CA VAL A 294 1.50 -2.52 -34.70
C VAL A 294 0.30 -3.44 -34.50
N ALA A 295 0.23 -4.08 -33.32
CA ALA A 295 -0.96 -4.78 -32.87
C ALA A 295 -1.95 -3.79 -32.28
N GLU A 296 -3.16 -3.75 -32.80
CA GLU A 296 -4.27 -2.93 -32.32
C GLU A 296 -5.33 -3.81 -31.64
N TRP A 297 -5.51 -3.61 -30.32
CA TRP A 297 -6.53 -4.31 -29.54
C TRP A 297 -7.82 -3.51 -29.48
N ARG A 298 -8.80 -3.89 -30.25
CA ARG A 298 -10.01 -3.10 -30.45
C ARG A 298 -11.14 -3.36 -29.48
N THR A 299 -11.02 -4.38 -28.65
CA THR A 299 -12.09 -4.84 -27.73
C THR A 299 -11.62 -5.07 -26.31
N TYR A 300 -10.34 -4.91 -26.02
CA TYR A 300 -9.81 -5.18 -24.69
C TYR A 300 -10.29 -4.13 -23.67
N MET A 301 -11.01 -4.59 -22.63
CA MET A 301 -11.42 -3.76 -21.48
C MET A 301 -12.18 -2.48 -21.86
N GLN A 302 -13.04 -2.54 -22.86
CA GLN A 302 -13.86 -1.39 -23.27
C GLN A 302 -14.92 -0.99 -22.24
N ASP A 303 -15.26 -1.92 -21.36
CA ASP A 303 -16.03 -1.69 -20.16
C ASP A 303 -15.53 -2.56 -18.99
N ILE A 304 -16.03 -2.32 -17.78
CA ILE A 304 -15.66 -3.07 -16.57
C ILE A 304 -16.00 -4.56 -16.64
N LYS A 305 -16.89 -4.96 -17.53
CA LYS A 305 -17.29 -6.36 -17.74
C LYS A 305 -16.44 -7.06 -18.78
N GLY A 306 -15.58 -6.32 -19.51
CA GLY A 306 -14.80 -6.85 -20.62
C GLY A 306 -15.69 -7.27 -21.78
N THR A 307 -16.82 -6.59 -22.02
CA THR A 307 -17.75 -6.90 -23.11
C THR A 307 -17.01 -6.85 -24.44
N GLY A 308 -17.17 -7.89 -25.26
CA GLY A 308 -16.55 -7.99 -26.59
C GLY A 308 -15.05 -8.37 -26.57
N THR A 309 -14.43 -8.61 -25.42
CA THR A 309 -13.00 -8.99 -25.35
C THR A 309 -12.67 -10.25 -26.16
N ASP A 310 -13.60 -11.17 -26.27
CA ASP A 310 -13.43 -12.41 -27.02
C ASP A 310 -13.86 -12.30 -28.50
N ASP A 311 -14.21 -11.11 -28.97
CA ASP A 311 -14.54 -10.88 -30.36
C ASP A 311 -13.27 -10.73 -31.21
N PRO A 312 -13.09 -11.48 -32.29
CA PRO A 312 -11.88 -11.44 -33.13
C PRO A 312 -11.91 -10.25 -34.09
N VAL A 313 -11.87 -9.04 -33.54
CA VAL A 313 -11.92 -7.78 -34.32
C VAL A 313 -10.61 -6.98 -34.26
N SER A 314 -9.62 -7.49 -33.52
CA SER A 314 -8.28 -6.92 -33.45
C SER A 314 -7.52 -7.13 -34.76
N GLN A 315 -6.48 -6.36 -34.96
CA GLN A 315 -5.69 -6.41 -36.20
C GLN A 315 -4.22 -6.11 -35.94
N VAL A 316 -3.39 -6.44 -36.92
CA VAL A 316 -2.03 -5.93 -37.05
C VAL A 316 -1.98 -5.01 -38.26
N VAL A 317 -1.51 -3.80 -38.04
CA VAL A 317 -1.27 -2.82 -39.12
C VAL A 317 0.21 -2.69 -39.42
N ARG A 318 0.55 -2.41 -40.63
CA ARG A 318 1.90 -2.04 -41.09
C ARG A 318 1.91 -0.58 -41.44
N LEU A 319 2.82 0.17 -40.84
CA LEU A 319 3.02 1.58 -41.07
C LEU A 319 4.37 1.80 -41.79
N GLU A 320 4.42 2.78 -42.67
CA GLU A 320 5.59 3.16 -43.43
C GLU A 320 5.73 4.69 -43.39
N ASP A 321 6.96 5.16 -43.25
CA ASP A 321 7.37 6.54 -43.46
C ASP A 321 7.81 6.63 -44.91
N THR A 322 6.99 7.26 -45.77
CA THR A 322 7.22 7.25 -47.23
C THR A 322 8.01 8.45 -47.71
N ASP A 323 8.11 9.52 -46.91
CA ASP A 323 8.86 10.72 -47.26
C ASP A 323 10.15 10.91 -46.43
N GLY A 324 10.39 10.07 -45.41
CA GLY A 324 11.64 10.01 -44.68
C GLY A 324 11.76 11.07 -43.59
N ASP A 325 10.63 11.62 -43.10
CA ASP A 325 10.63 12.65 -42.06
C ASP A 325 10.61 12.08 -40.62
N GLY A 326 10.52 10.76 -40.48
CA GLY A 326 10.47 10.05 -39.21
C GLY A 326 9.06 9.83 -38.66
N ILE A 327 8.02 10.30 -39.35
CA ILE A 327 6.62 10.13 -38.99
C ILE A 327 5.97 9.14 -39.97
N MET A 328 5.23 8.18 -39.43
CA MET A 328 4.53 7.19 -40.25
C MET A 328 3.34 7.84 -40.99
N ASP A 329 3.35 7.83 -42.29
CA ASP A 329 2.35 8.48 -43.13
C ASP A 329 1.52 7.53 -43.99
N HIS A 330 1.91 6.25 -44.10
CA HIS A 330 1.17 5.25 -44.84
C HIS A 330 0.80 4.04 -43.99
N LYS A 331 -0.51 3.66 -43.99
CA LYS A 331 -1.06 2.56 -43.23
C LYS A 331 -1.63 1.45 -44.10
N THR A 332 -1.25 0.21 -43.84
CA THR A 332 -1.82 -0.98 -44.47
C THR A 332 -2.32 -1.95 -43.36
N VAL A 333 -3.53 -2.47 -43.48
CA VAL A 333 -3.97 -3.58 -42.62
C VAL A 333 -3.24 -4.83 -43.10
N PHE A 334 -2.34 -5.34 -42.23
CA PHE A 334 -1.48 -6.49 -42.57
C PHE A 334 -2.20 -7.82 -42.25
N ALA A 335 -2.83 -7.93 -41.09
CA ALA A 335 -3.66 -9.04 -40.66
C ALA A 335 -4.88 -8.52 -39.88
N LYS A 336 -6.03 -9.15 -40.05
CA LYS A 336 -7.30 -8.76 -39.40
C LYS A 336 -8.01 -9.98 -38.82
N ASP A 337 -9.10 -9.71 -38.15
CA ASP A 337 -9.96 -10.73 -37.57
C ASP A 337 -9.18 -11.59 -36.53
N LEU A 338 -8.31 -10.91 -35.75
CA LEU A 338 -7.46 -11.52 -34.72
C LEU A 338 -8.07 -11.35 -33.32
N LEU A 339 -7.80 -12.34 -32.46
CA LEU A 339 -8.19 -12.27 -31.05
C LEU A 339 -6.99 -11.82 -30.19
N LEU A 340 -6.95 -10.52 -29.85
CA LEU A 340 -5.95 -9.93 -28.95
C LEU A 340 -4.51 -10.35 -29.30
N PRO A 341 -3.97 -9.97 -30.46
CA PRO A 341 -2.60 -10.32 -30.87
C PRO A 341 -1.58 -9.77 -29.87
N ARG A 342 -0.70 -10.64 -29.34
CA ARG A 342 0.22 -10.33 -28.22
C ARG A 342 1.69 -10.26 -28.63
N MET A 343 2.04 -10.83 -29.76
CA MET A 343 3.41 -10.85 -30.25
C MET A 343 3.42 -10.68 -31.77
N ILE A 344 4.37 -9.90 -32.23
CA ILE A 344 4.69 -9.73 -33.65
C ILE A 344 6.20 -9.94 -33.78
N LEU A 345 6.61 -10.83 -34.67
CA LEU A 345 8.02 -11.04 -35.00
C LEU A 345 8.21 -11.02 -36.50
N PRO A 346 8.69 -9.91 -37.10
CA PRO A 346 9.07 -9.86 -38.50
C PRO A 346 10.30 -10.75 -38.77
N LEU A 347 10.21 -11.55 -39.79
CA LEU A 347 11.29 -12.36 -40.34
C LEU A 347 11.67 -11.84 -41.75
N LEU A 348 12.59 -12.52 -42.42
CA LEU A 348 13.08 -12.06 -43.74
C LEU A 348 11.96 -11.92 -44.76
N ASP A 349 11.04 -12.90 -44.82
CA ASP A 349 9.98 -13.04 -45.81
C ASP A 349 8.58 -13.32 -45.24
N SER A 350 8.46 -13.26 -43.91
CA SER A 350 7.22 -13.58 -43.21
C SER A 350 7.13 -12.82 -41.89
N VAL A 351 5.95 -12.82 -41.26
CA VAL A 351 5.71 -12.25 -39.95
C VAL A 351 5.00 -13.29 -39.10
N LEU A 352 5.56 -13.63 -37.95
CA LEU A 352 4.88 -14.44 -36.97
C LEU A 352 4.01 -13.56 -36.05
N ILE A 353 2.76 -13.93 -35.88
CA ILE A 353 1.81 -13.25 -34.99
C ILE A 353 1.27 -14.30 -34.02
N ALA A 354 1.35 -14.03 -32.73
CA ALA A 354 0.70 -14.83 -31.71
C ALA A 354 -0.54 -14.10 -31.18
N GLU A 355 -1.65 -14.80 -31.11
CA GLU A 355 -2.92 -14.31 -30.56
C GLU A 355 -3.40 -15.15 -29.37
N SER A 356 -4.41 -14.67 -28.64
CA SER A 356 -5.07 -15.44 -27.59
C SER A 356 -5.94 -16.53 -28.20
N ASN A 357 -5.93 -17.73 -27.61
CA ASN A 357 -6.84 -18.83 -27.94
C ASN A 357 -8.06 -18.83 -27.04
#